data_c897e2de09e137241ee27c68002a7913
#
_entry.id   c897e2de09e137241ee27c68002a7913
#
_cell.length_a   1.000
_cell.length_b   1.000
_cell.length_c   1.000
_cell.angle_alpha   90.00
_cell.angle_beta   90.00
_cell.angle_gamma   90.00
#
_symmetry.space_group_name_H-M   'P 1'
#
loop_
_entity.id
_entity.type
_entity.pdbx_description
1 polymer ?
#
loop_
_entity_poly.entity_id
_entity_poly.type
_entity_poly.pdbx_seq_one_letter_code
_entity_poly.pdbx_strand_id
1 'polypeptide(L)'
;MNRTFHHNVSLQGIATIVLLAVVALWCFLVRSGVTPALGFVCLLLGAAGVDRLLNTTYTFTADGDLVIARGRLGKSMTICVNEIIAARAVRGTLFTARHIVIEYGCGKITYAQPQQTSEFIEEIRRRQRQYEDKDN
;
A
#
# COMPACT_ATOMS: atom_id res chain seq x y z
N MET A 1 7.80 -20.66 -4.40
CA MET A 1 8.81 -19.66 -4.11
C MET A 1 8.14 -18.32 -3.79
N ASN A 2 8.45 -17.74 -2.65
CA ASN A 2 7.86 -16.46 -2.24
C ASN A 2 8.57 -15.31 -2.98
N ARG A 3 7.79 -14.38 -3.51
CA ARG A 3 8.32 -13.17 -4.14
C ARG A 3 7.69 -11.93 -3.51
N THR A 4 8.53 -11.04 -3.00
CA THR A 4 8.09 -9.84 -2.30
C THR A 4 8.38 -8.59 -3.13
N PHE A 5 7.38 -7.74 -3.28
CA PHE A 5 7.49 -6.42 -3.88
C PHE A 5 7.34 -5.34 -2.82
N HIS A 6 8.16 -4.31 -2.91
CA HIS A 6 8.07 -3.17 -2.01
C HIS A 6 7.10 -2.11 -2.51
N HIS A 7 6.54 -1.36 -1.57
CA HIS A 7 5.65 -0.26 -1.88
C HIS A 7 6.42 0.91 -2.50
N ASN A 8 5.81 1.53 -3.51
CA ASN A 8 6.35 2.76 -4.09
C ASN A 8 5.93 3.96 -3.24
N VAL A 9 6.92 4.72 -2.80
CA VAL A 9 6.70 5.92 -2.01
C VAL A 9 6.13 7.02 -2.91
N SER A 10 4.86 7.39 -2.70
CA SER A 10 4.23 8.47 -3.46
C SER A 10 4.62 9.84 -2.93
N LEU A 11 4.77 10.81 -3.83
CA LEU A 11 5.00 12.21 -3.47
C LEU A 11 3.88 12.76 -2.58
N GLN A 12 2.66 12.36 -2.82
CA GLN A 12 1.50 12.72 -2.00
C GLN A 12 1.62 12.20 -0.55
N GLY A 13 2.10 10.97 -0.36
CA GLY A 13 2.33 10.42 0.97
C GLY A 13 3.39 11.21 1.74
N ILE A 14 4.50 11.55 1.08
CA ILE A 14 5.56 12.39 1.67
C ILE A 14 5.01 13.78 2.01
N ALA A 15 4.28 14.42 1.10
CA ALA A 15 3.70 15.74 1.31
C ALA A 15 2.73 15.75 2.50
N THR A 16 1.92 14.72 2.67
CA THR A 16 1.00 14.60 3.82
C THR A 16 1.78 14.49 5.14
N ILE A 17 2.84 13.71 5.18
CA ILE A 17 3.68 13.56 6.39
C ILE A 17 4.38 14.88 6.74
N VAL A 18 4.93 15.57 5.74
CA VAL A 18 5.57 16.88 5.92
C VAL A 18 4.56 17.90 6.43
N LEU A 19 3.35 17.94 5.87
CA LEU A 19 2.28 18.82 6.33
C LEU A 19 1.91 18.56 7.79
N LEU A 20 1.75 17.29 8.17
CA LEU A 20 1.48 16.90 9.56
C LEU A 20 2.61 17.33 10.51
N ALA A 21 3.86 17.19 10.11
CA ALA A 21 5.01 17.61 10.88
C ALA A 21 5.02 19.14 11.09
N VAL A 22 4.72 19.91 10.05
CA VAL A 22 4.64 21.38 10.12
C VAL A 22 3.51 21.82 11.03
N VAL A 23 2.33 21.21 10.92
CA VAL A 23 1.17 21.50 11.79
C VAL A 23 1.48 21.15 13.24
N ALA A 24 2.13 20.01 13.49
CA ALA A 24 2.55 19.61 14.83
C ALA A 24 3.51 20.64 15.44
N LEU A 25 4.51 21.07 14.68
CA LEU A 25 5.47 22.09 15.12
C LEU A 25 4.77 23.42 15.44
N TRP A 26 3.87 23.85 14.58
CA TRP A 26 3.05 25.05 14.81
C TRP A 26 2.24 24.93 16.10
N CYS A 27 1.57 23.80 16.33
CA CYS A 27 0.80 23.57 17.55
C CYS A 27 1.65 23.65 18.84
N PHE A 28 2.91 23.21 18.77
CA PHE A 28 3.83 23.31 19.92
C PHE A 28 4.33 24.76 20.15
N LEU A 29 4.47 25.56 19.10
CA LEU A 29 4.88 26.98 19.21
C LEU A 29 3.77 27.88 19.79
N VAL A 30 2.53 27.58 19.43
CA VAL A 30 1.35 28.38 19.89
C VAL A 30 0.94 28.02 21.31
N ARG A 31 1.62 27.73 22.19
CA ARG A 31 1.44 27.47 23.64
C ARG A 31 0.08 27.85 24.26
N SER A 32 -1.04 27.56 23.64
CA SER A 32 -2.36 27.88 24.19
C SER A 32 -3.16 26.58 24.46
N GLY A 33 -3.51 26.33 25.70
CA GLY A 33 -4.48 25.36 26.15
C GLY A 33 -4.35 23.94 25.53
N VAL A 34 -5.21 23.62 24.59
CA VAL A 34 -5.32 22.29 23.97
C VAL A 34 -4.33 22.04 22.81
N THR A 35 -3.68 23.09 22.31
CA THR A 35 -2.82 22.99 21.12
C THR A 35 -1.64 22.02 21.25
N PRO A 36 -0.93 21.89 22.40
CA PRO A 36 0.11 20.89 22.55
C PRO A 36 -0.38 19.46 22.44
N ALA A 37 -1.58 19.16 22.97
CA ALA A 37 -2.19 17.85 22.85
C ALA A 37 -2.53 17.53 21.40
N LEU A 38 -3.04 18.49 20.64
CA LEU A 38 -3.31 18.35 19.20
C LEU A 38 -2.03 18.13 18.41
N GLY A 39 -0.95 18.83 18.73
CA GLY A 39 0.38 18.62 18.14
C GLY A 39 0.91 17.21 18.38
N PHE A 40 0.71 16.65 19.57
CA PHE A 40 1.09 15.28 19.89
C PHE A 40 0.30 14.25 19.07
N VAL A 41 -1.01 14.45 18.90
CA VAL A 41 -1.85 13.62 18.04
C VAL A 41 -1.37 13.66 16.58
N CYS A 42 -1.03 14.84 16.06
CA CYS A 42 -0.46 14.99 14.71
C CYS A 42 0.87 14.24 14.55
N LEU A 43 1.73 14.25 15.57
CA LEU A 43 2.98 13.46 15.55
C LEU A 43 2.72 11.97 15.51
N LEU A 44 1.78 11.45 16.28
CA LEU A 44 1.40 10.04 16.27
C LEU A 44 0.84 9.61 14.91
N LEU A 45 -0.02 10.44 14.31
CA LEU A 45 -0.56 10.18 12.96
C LEU A 45 0.53 10.23 11.90
N GLY A 46 1.46 11.17 12.01
CA GLY A 46 2.63 11.26 11.13
C GLY A 46 3.51 10.02 11.23
N ALA A 47 3.82 9.55 12.43
CA ALA A 47 4.61 8.36 12.67
C ALA A 47 3.94 7.10 12.10
N ALA A 48 2.62 6.95 12.29
CA ALA A 48 1.85 5.86 11.69
C ALA A 48 1.83 5.93 10.16
N GLY A 49 1.77 7.14 9.59
CA GLY A 49 1.86 7.36 8.15
C GLY A 49 3.22 6.95 7.58
N VAL A 50 4.31 7.27 8.26
CA VAL A 50 5.67 6.85 7.87
C VAL A 50 5.80 5.34 7.92
N ASP A 51 5.34 4.70 8.99
CA ASP A 51 5.37 3.24 9.11
C ASP A 51 4.63 2.57 7.96
N ARG A 52 3.42 3.04 7.65
CA ARG A 52 2.63 2.50 6.55
C ARG A 52 3.30 2.70 5.18
N LEU A 53 3.95 3.85 4.98
CA LEU A 53 4.59 4.18 3.70
C LEU A 53 5.84 3.34 3.45
N LEU A 54 6.65 3.11 4.50
CA LEU A 54 7.92 2.40 4.39
C LEU A 54 7.78 0.87 4.50
N ASN A 55 6.84 0.39 5.29
CA ASN A 55 6.71 -1.03 5.63
C ASN A 55 5.57 -1.75 4.91
N THR A 56 4.94 -1.12 3.92
CA THR A 56 3.95 -1.81 3.08
C THR A 56 4.67 -2.71 2.08
N THR A 57 4.32 -3.98 2.10
CA THR A 57 4.88 -4.99 1.19
C THR A 57 3.80 -5.84 0.55
N TYR A 58 4.09 -6.33 -0.64
CA TYR A 58 3.23 -7.24 -1.40
C TYR A 58 3.99 -8.53 -1.62
N THR A 59 3.55 -9.60 -0.99
CA THR A 59 4.23 -10.90 -1.04
C THR A 59 3.36 -11.94 -1.72
N PHE A 60 3.88 -12.55 -2.78
CA PHE A 60 3.29 -13.74 -3.37
C PHE A 60 3.83 -14.97 -2.64
N THR A 61 2.94 -15.72 -2.01
CA THR A 61 3.32 -16.95 -1.30
C THR A 61 3.47 -18.14 -2.24
N ALA A 62 4.15 -19.17 -1.79
CA ALA A 62 4.27 -20.42 -2.55
C ALA A 62 2.91 -21.11 -2.74
N ASP A 63 1.98 -20.89 -1.82
CA ASP A 63 0.62 -21.46 -1.86
C ASP A 63 -0.30 -20.78 -2.87
N GLY A 64 0.16 -19.71 -3.51
CA GLY A 64 -0.58 -19.00 -4.54
C GLY A 64 -1.44 -17.84 -4.02
N ASP A 65 -1.13 -17.32 -2.85
CA ASP A 65 -1.80 -16.18 -2.27
C ASP A 65 -0.98 -14.90 -2.44
N LEU A 66 -1.67 -13.79 -2.60
CA LEU A 66 -1.10 -12.44 -2.52
C LEU A 66 -1.36 -11.88 -1.13
N VAL A 67 -0.32 -11.70 -0.34
CA VAL A 67 -0.40 -11.08 0.98
C VAL A 67 0.01 -9.61 0.87
N ILE A 68 -0.91 -8.73 1.20
CA ILE A 68 -0.68 -7.29 1.26
C ILE A 68 -0.53 -6.89 2.73
N ALA A 69 0.70 -6.64 3.15
CA ALA A 69 1.01 -6.14 4.49
C ALA A 69 1.13 -4.61 4.46
N ARG A 70 0.25 -3.92 5.19
CA ARG A 70 0.20 -2.45 5.23
C ARG A 70 0.85 -1.93 6.50
N GLY A 71 2.18 -1.82 6.50
CA GLY A 71 2.95 -1.38 7.65
C GLY A 71 3.00 -2.45 8.75
N ARG A 72 3.65 -2.12 9.85
CA ARG A 72 3.75 -3.01 11.02
C ARG A 72 2.49 -3.00 11.89
N LEU A 73 1.82 -1.85 11.95
CA LEU A 73 0.61 -1.64 12.75
C LEU A 73 -0.67 -1.93 11.96
N GLY A 74 -0.59 -2.05 10.63
CA GLY A 74 -1.72 -2.31 9.76
C GLY A 74 -2.09 -3.79 9.68
N LYS A 75 -3.34 -4.06 9.34
CA LYS A 75 -3.78 -5.43 9.07
C LYS A 75 -3.26 -5.90 7.72
N SER A 76 -2.75 -7.11 7.68
CA SER A 76 -2.44 -7.79 6.42
C SER A 76 -3.73 -8.30 5.77
N MET A 77 -3.76 -8.26 4.45
CA MET A 77 -4.86 -8.76 3.63
C MET A 77 -4.31 -9.88 2.75
N THR A 78 -4.97 -11.01 2.74
CA THR A 78 -4.61 -12.14 1.89
C THR A 78 -5.66 -12.31 0.80
N ILE A 79 -5.21 -12.38 -0.44
CA ILE A 79 -6.06 -12.56 -1.63
C ILE A 79 -5.52 -13.77 -2.39
N CYS A 80 -6.38 -14.73 -2.66
CA CYS A 80 -6.03 -15.84 -3.52
C CYS A 80 -5.82 -15.34 -4.97
N VAL A 81 -4.67 -15.62 -5.57
CA VAL A 81 -4.36 -15.15 -6.93
C VAL A 81 -5.35 -15.70 -7.96
N ASN A 82 -5.91 -16.87 -7.70
CA ASN A 82 -6.95 -17.46 -8.54
C ASN A 82 -8.27 -16.66 -8.53
N GLU A 83 -8.56 -15.93 -7.47
CA GLU A 83 -9.75 -15.08 -7.36
C GLU A 83 -9.58 -13.70 -8.03
N ILE A 84 -8.39 -13.34 -8.49
CA ILE A 84 -8.12 -12.07 -9.15
C ILE A 84 -8.72 -12.11 -10.56
N ILE A 85 -9.74 -11.27 -10.80
CA ILE A 85 -10.43 -11.18 -12.09
C ILE A 85 -9.64 -10.28 -13.04
N ALA A 86 -9.18 -9.12 -12.54
CA ALA A 86 -8.44 -8.16 -13.34
C ALA A 86 -7.41 -7.41 -12.50
N ALA A 87 -6.25 -7.15 -13.07
CA ALA A 87 -5.24 -6.28 -12.52
C ALA A 87 -4.84 -5.25 -13.58
N ARG A 88 -5.15 -3.97 -13.33
CA ARG A 88 -4.92 -2.89 -14.28
C ARG A 88 -3.99 -1.85 -13.68
N ALA A 89 -2.94 -1.50 -14.42
CA ALA A 89 -2.11 -0.36 -14.08
C ALA A 89 -2.81 0.94 -14.48
N VAL A 90 -2.99 1.84 -13.53
CA VAL A 90 -3.51 3.18 -13.75
C VAL A 90 -2.34 4.16 -13.70
N ARG A 91 -2.24 5.00 -14.72
CA ARG A 91 -1.20 6.05 -14.76
C ARG A 91 -1.43 7.04 -13.62
N GLY A 92 -0.37 7.31 -12.88
CA GLY A 92 -0.40 8.38 -11.89
C GLY A 92 -0.49 9.76 -12.54
N THR A 93 -1.02 10.71 -11.80
CA THR A 93 -0.95 12.13 -12.11
C THR A 93 0.28 12.75 -11.42
N LEU A 94 0.48 14.07 -11.57
CA LEU A 94 1.55 14.82 -10.91
C LEU A 94 1.62 14.59 -9.38
N PHE A 95 0.47 14.29 -8.75
CA PHE A 95 0.36 14.12 -7.29
C PHE A 95 0.12 12.67 -6.86
N THR A 96 -0.33 11.81 -7.75
CA THR A 96 -0.66 10.41 -7.44
C THR A 96 0.31 9.48 -8.14
N ALA A 97 0.99 8.62 -7.38
CA ALA A 97 1.86 7.61 -7.96
C ALA A 97 1.07 6.60 -8.81
N ARG A 98 1.75 6.00 -9.77
CA ARG A 98 1.19 4.90 -10.56
C ARG A 98 0.73 3.78 -9.60
N HIS A 99 -0.49 3.32 -9.77
CA HIS A 99 -1.07 2.28 -8.94
C HIS A 99 -1.74 1.20 -9.80
N ILE A 100 -1.92 0.04 -9.19
CA ILE A 100 -2.62 -1.08 -9.80
C ILE A 100 -3.96 -1.23 -9.10
N VAL A 101 -5.03 -1.30 -9.88
CA VAL A 101 -6.36 -1.66 -9.41
C VAL A 101 -6.53 -3.17 -9.58
N ILE A 102 -6.74 -3.86 -8.49
CA ILE A 102 -6.95 -5.30 -8.46
C ILE A 102 -8.41 -5.57 -8.14
N GLU A 103 -9.10 -6.18 -9.07
CA GLU A 103 -10.47 -6.66 -8.90
C GLU A 103 -10.44 -8.16 -8.61
N TYR A 104 -11.05 -8.57 -7.50
CA TYR A 104 -11.04 -9.96 -7.05
C TYR A 104 -12.37 -10.37 -6.42
N GLY A 105 -12.63 -11.67 -6.41
CA GLY A 105 -13.84 -12.24 -5.84
C GLY A 105 -15.13 -11.71 -6.49
N CYS A 106 -16.14 -11.43 -5.69
CA CYS A 106 -17.43 -10.93 -6.16
C CYS A 106 -17.48 -9.39 -6.21
N GLY A 107 -16.66 -8.77 -7.06
CA GLY A 107 -16.65 -7.31 -7.25
C GLY A 107 -15.90 -6.52 -6.19
N LYS A 108 -15.04 -7.14 -5.43
CA LYS A 108 -14.14 -6.47 -4.48
C LYS A 108 -12.98 -5.83 -5.23
N ILE A 109 -12.62 -4.61 -4.83
CA ILE A 109 -11.52 -3.85 -5.44
C ILE A 109 -10.51 -3.48 -4.36
N THR A 110 -9.24 -3.67 -4.66
CA THR A 110 -8.13 -3.18 -3.83
C THR A 110 -7.09 -2.47 -4.70
N TYR A 111 -6.29 -1.64 -4.06
CA TYR A 111 -5.24 -0.86 -4.72
C TYR A 111 -3.88 -1.31 -4.23
N ALA A 112 -2.94 -1.44 -5.16
CA ALA A 112 -1.56 -1.76 -4.88
C ALA A 112 -0.65 -0.75 -5.57
N GLN A 113 0.44 -0.37 -4.92
CA GLN A 113 1.45 0.55 -5.46
C GLN A 113 2.84 -0.07 -5.34
N PRO A 114 3.12 -1.17 -6.05
CA PRO A 114 4.46 -1.74 -6.05
C PRO A 114 5.45 -0.87 -6.83
N GLN A 115 6.71 -0.91 -6.44
CA GLN A 115 7.78 -0.21 -7.16
C GLN A 115 7.91 -0.69 -8.61
N GLN A 116 7.76 -1.99 -8.82
CA GLN A 116 7.87 -2.65 -10.13
C GLN A 116 6.49 -3.10 -10.62
N THR A 117 5.73 -2.15 -11.14
CA THR A 117 4.34 -2.37 -11.58
C THR A 117 4.21 -3.46 -12.66
N SER A 118 5.07 -3.44 -13.68
CA SER A 118 5.03 -4.39 -14.78
C SER A 118 5.35 -5.81 -14.33
N GLU A 119 6.39 -5.98 -13.53
CA GLU A 119 6.78 -7.28 -12.97
C GLU A 119 5.72 -7.85 -12.03
N PHE A 120 5.06 -6.99 -11.26
CA PHE A 120 3.97 -7.38 -10.37
C PHE A 120 2.77 -7.94 -11.15
N ILE A 121 2.35 -7.29 -12.23
CA ILE A 121 1.26 -7.76 -13.10
C ILE A 121 1.67 -9.06 -13.80
N GLU A 122 2.90 -9.15 -14.26
CA GLU A 122 3.43 -10.36 -14.90
C GLU A 122 3.44 -11.55 -13.93
N GLU A 123 3.80 -11.32 -12.67
CA GLU A 123 3.78 -12.36 -11.64
C GLU A 123 2.36 -12.87 -11.38
N ILE A 124 1.36 -11.98 -11.32
CA ILE A 124 -0.05 -12.37 -11.22
C ILE A 124 -0.44 -13.27 -12.38
N ARG A 125 -0.17 -12.86 -13.61
CA ARG A 125 -0.50 -13.63 -14.82
C ARG A 125 0.22 -14.96 -14.88
N ARG A 126 1.47 -14.99 -14.47
CA ARG A 126 2.26 -16.24 -14.44
C ARG A 126 1.66 -17.25 -13.48
N ARG A 127 1.27 -16.80 -12.29
CA ARG A 127 0.67 -17.67 -11.28
C ARG A 127 -0.73 -18.14 -11.66
N GLN A 128 -1.53 -17.29 -12.28
CA GLN A 128 -2.83 -17.69 -12.81
C GLN A 128 -2.70 -18.80 -13.85
N ARG A 129 -1.76 -18.70 -14.78
CA ARG A 129 -1.48 -19.76 -15.77
C ARG A 129 -1.03 -21.05 -15.12
N GLN A 130 -0.24 -21.00 -14.04
CA GLN A 130 0.17 -22.19 -13.30
C GLN A 130 -1.01 -22.91 -12.62
N TYR A 131 -2.05 -22.17 -12.23
CA TYR A 131 -3.28 -22.75 -11.69
C TYR A 131 -4.09 -23.44 -12.78
N GLU A 132 -4.29 -22.81 -13.92
CA GLU A 132 -4.99 -23.38 -15.06
C GLU A 132 -4.32 -24.68 -15.55
N ASP A 133 -2.99 -24.74 -15.52
CA ASP A 133 -2.21 -25.89 -15.96
C ASP A 133 -2.27 -27.05 -14.95
N LYS A 134 -2.56 -26.77 -13.67
CA LYS A 134 -2.75 -27.81 -12.65
C LYS A 134 -4.15 -28.43 -12.64
N ASP A 135 -5.15 -27.69 -13.10
CA ASP A 135 -6.54 -28.14 -13.15
C ASP A 135 -6.89 -28.89 -14.46
N ASN A 136 -5.99 -28.91 -15.43
CA ASN A 136 -6.08 -29.69 -16.66
C ASN A 136 -5.22 -30.99 -16.59
#